data_a13dfe5d1b35efc97426df0bb60396fe
#
_entry.id   a13dfe5d1b35efc97426df0bb60396fe
#
_cell.length_a   1.000
_cell.length_b   1.000
_cell.length_c   1.000
_cell.angle_alpha   90.00
_cell.angle_beta   90.00
_cell.angle_gamma   90.00
#
_symmetry.space_group_name_H-M   'P 1'
#
loop_
_entity.id
_entity.type
_entity.pdbx_description
1 polymer ?
#
loop_
_entity_poly.entity_id
_entity_poly.type
_entity_poly.pdbx_seq_one_letter_code
_entity_poly.pdbx_strand_id
1 'polypeptide(L)'
;NKKGKNKMAKTIENKKVAAYLGDAKLELSTPLIVGGKEIKEIVIKEPKVKDLKAVSHIHNDLDRTVTLIANKSGFTIDEIEDFPTHIYMKLQGLVEPFLR
;
A
#
# COMPACT_ATOMS: atom_id res chain seq x y z
N ASN A 1 0.41 -26.62 29.35
CA ASN A 1 -0.02 -25.97 29.32
C ASN A 1 -0.48 -25.82 28.83
N LYS A 2 -0.13 -25.97 28.84
CA LYS A 2 -0.62 -25.49 28.65
C LYS A 2 -0.77 -25.05 28.14
N LYS A 3 -0.21 -25.25 28.14
CA LYS A 3 -0.38 -24.60 27.80
C LYS A 3 -0.17 -24.32 27.00
N GLY A 4 0.33 -24.77 26.78
CA GLY A 4 0.54 -24.20 26.24
C GLY A 4 0.61 -24.56 25.41
N LYS A 5 0.84 -25.00 25.35
CA LYS A 5 0.58 -25.05 24.77
C LYS A 5 0.13 -24.97 24.05
N ASN A 6 0.41 -25.08 23.89
CA ASN A 6 -0.21 -24.70 23.29
C ASN A 6 -0.27 -24.11 22.77
N LYS A 7 0.56 -24.19 22.57
CA LYS A 7 0.55 -23.42 22.05
C LYS A 7 0.95 -22.94 20.89
N MET A 8 1.29 -23.28 19.99
CA MET A 8 1.84 -22.67 19.05
C MET A 8 1.37 -22.90 17.67
N ALA A 9 1.49 -23.94 17.07
CA ALA A 9 1.02 -24.20 15.72
C ALA A 9 -0.46 -23.99 15.58
N LYS A 10 -1.18 -24.41 16.51
CA LYS A 10 -2.59 -24.28 16.41
C LYS A 10 -3.06 -22.89 16.55
N THR A 11 -2.27 -22.01 17.10
CA THR A 11 -2.69 -20.65 17.20
C THR A 11 -2.84 -20.00 15.84
N ILE A 12 -2.05 -20.42 14.86
CA ILE A 12 -2.17 -19.86 13.52
C ILE A 12 -3.52 -20.19 12.93
N GLU A 13 -3.94 -21.42 13.07
CA GLU A 13 -5.18 -21.86 12.44
C GLU A 13 -6.40 -21.28 13.08
N ASN A 14 -6.31 -20.91 14.35
CA ASN A 14 -7.45 -20.44 15.09
C ASN A 14 -7.58 -18.94 15.14
N LYS A 15 -6.62 -18.23 14.58
CA LYS A 15 -6.67 -16.77 14.61
C LYS A 15 -7.75 -16.26 13.70
N LYS A 16 -8.45 -15.28 14.20
CA LYS A 16 -9.41 -14.57 13.38
C LYS A 16 -8.69 -13.46 12.63
N VAL A 17 -9.00 -13.31 11.38
CA VAL A 17 -8.37 -12.32 10.54
C VAL A 17 -9.45 -11.47 9.90
N ALA A 18 -9.30 -10.16 9.98
CA ALA A 18 -10.22 -9.27 9.31
C ALA A 18 -10.12 -9.48 7.79
N ALA A 19 -11.28 -9.48 7.14
CA ALA A 19 -11.30 -9.70 5.70
C ALA A 19 -10.58 -8.58 4.93
N TYR A 20 -10.66 -7.37 5.46
CA TYR A 20 -10.07 -6.20 4.80
C TYR A 20 -9.33 -5.37 5.81
N LEU A 21 -8.21 -4.77 5.38
CA LEU A 21 -7.47 -3.83 6.20
C LEU A 21 -7.99 -2.41 6.02
N GLY A 22 -8.68 -2.17 4.90
CA GLY A 22 -9.18 -0.85 4.56
C GLY A 22 -8.23 -0.09 3.65
N ASP A 23 -8.77 0.94 3.03
CA ASP A 23 -7.97 1.78 2.15
C ASP A 23 -7.00 2.62 2.98
N ALA A 24 -5.83 2.91 2.42
CA ALA A 24 -4.86 3.78 3.07
C ALA A 24 -5.08 5.22 2.60
N LYS A 25 -4.89 6.17 3.50
CA LYS A 25 -5.12 7.57 3.18
C LYS A 25 -3.98 8.41 3.74
N LEU A 26 -3.44 9.29 2.90
CA LEU A 26 -2.46 10.28 3.31
C LEU A 26 -3.06 11.66 3.14
N GLU A 27 -3.19 12.40 4.25
CA GLU A 27 -3.67 13.77 4.20
C GLU A 27 -2.49 14.70 4.15
N LEU A 28 -2.58 15.71 3.30
CA LEU A 28 -1.48 16.65 3.07
C LEU A 28 -1.82 17.96 3.75
N SER A 29 -0.90 18.47 4.57
CA SER A 29 -1.09 19.76 5.23
C SER A 29 -0.97 20.90 4.22
N THR A 30 -0.19 20.71 3.17
CA THR A 30 -0.06 21.66 2.08
C THR A 30 -0.45 20.93 0.80
N PRO A 31 -1.31 21.51 -0.04
CA PRO A 31 -1.73 20.82 -1.26
C PRO A 31 -0.57 20.52 -2.18
N LEU A 32 -0.65 19.37 -2.83
CA LEU A 32 0.28 18.97 -3.87
C LEU A 32 -0.35 19.29 -5.21
N ILE A 33 0.39 19.92 -6.10
CA ILE A 33 -0.13 20.27 -7.42
C ILE A 33 0.22 19.14 -8.38
N VAL A 34 -0.80 18.50 -8.94
CA VAL A 34 -0.62 17.38 -9.87
C VAL A 34 -1.48 17.68 -11.09
N GLY A 35 -0.83 17.83 -12.25
CA GLY A 35 -1.56 18.09 -13.47
C GLY A 35 -2.39 19.36 -13.40
N GLY A 36 -1.91 20.37 -12.67
CA GLY A 36 -2.62 21.63 -12.51
C GLY A 36 -3.72 21.61 -11.48
N LYS A 37 -3.92 20.49 -10.80
CA LYS A 37 -4.97 20.36 -9.77
C LYS A 37 -4.35 20.30 -8.39
N GLU A 38 -5.07 20.86 -7.42
CA GLU A 38 -4.65 20.78 -6.03
C GLU A 38 -5.11 19.45 -5.43
N ILE A 39 -4.16 18.70 -4.90
CA ILE A 39 -4.43 17.42 -4.25
C ILE A 39 -4.20 17.60 -2.76
N LYS A 40 -5.23 17.41 -1.95
CA LYS A 40 -5.15 17.57 -0.51
C LYS A 40 -5.05 16.26 0.23
N GLU A 41 -5.36 15.16 -0.44
CA GLU A 41 -5.23 13.83 0.14
C GLU A 41 -4.98 12.84 -0.97
N ILE A 42 -4.33 11.74 -0.62
CA ILE A 42 -4.06 10.65 -1.55
C ILE A 42 -4.64 9.39 -0.91
N VAL A 43 -5.52 8.72 -1.64
CA VAL A 43 -6.14 7.48 -1.17
C VAL A 43 -5.60 6.33 -2.01
N ILE A 44 -5.09 5.31 -1.33
CA ILE A 44 -4.62 4.08 -1.99
C ILE A 44 -5.61 2.99 -1.61
N LYS A 45 -6.31 2.48 -2.59
CA LYS A 45 -7.28 1.42 -2.35
C LYS A 45 -6.55 0.14 -1.97
N GLU A 46 -7.13 -0.61 -1.06
CA GLU A 46 -6.51 -1.84 -0.57
C GLU A 46 -6.25 -2.78 -1.74
N PRO A 47 -5.00 -3.20 -1.96
CA PRO A 47 -4.67 -4.11 -3.06
C PRO A 47 -5.23 -5.50 -2.81
N LYS A 48 -5.64 -6.14 -3.88
CA LYS A 48 -6.00 -7.55 -3.88
C LYS A 48 -4.85 -8.35 -4.47
N VAL A 49 -4.93 -9.66 -4.34
CA VAL A 49 -3.87 -10.52 -4.88
C VAL A 49 -3.65 -10.25 -6.37
N LYS A 50 -4.73 -10.00 -7.12
CA LYS A 50 -4.59 -9.71 -8.55
C LYS A 50 -3.78 -8.44 -8.80
N ASP A 51 -3.84 -7.48 -7.87
CA ASP A 51 -3.08 -6.25 -8.00
C ASP A 51 -1.59 -6.50 -7.79
N LEU A 52 -1.25 -7.41 -6.89
CA LEU A 52 0.14 -7.82 -6.68
C LEU A 52 0.66 -8.59 -7.87
N LYS A 53 -0.18 -9.47 -8.42
CA LYS A 53 0.21 -10.22 -9.62
C LYS A 53 0.46 -9.28 -10.80
N ALA A 54 -0.34 -8.25 -10.92
CA ALA A 54 -0.22 -7.32 -12.03
C ALA A 54 1.15 -6.64 -12.09
N VAL A 55 1.83 -6.52 -10.94
CA VAL A 55 3.13 -5.86 -10.89
C VAL A 55 4.27 -6.84 -10.62
N SER A 56 3.97 -8.13 -10.49
CA SER A 56 4.98 -9.13 -10.08
C SER A 56 6.09 -9.29 -11.12
N HIS A 57 5.83 -8.96 -12.37
CA HIS A 57 6.83 -9.05 -13.42
C HIS A 57 7.86 -7.93 -13.38
N ILE A 58 7.61 -6.91 -12.58
CA ILE A 58 8.51 -5.77 -12.45
C ILE A 58 9.55 -6.12 -11.40
N HIS A 59 10.82 -6.24 -11.81
CA HIS A 59 11.86 -6.72 -10.91
C HIS A 59 12.45 -5.63 -10.02
N ASN A 60 12.46 -4.39 -10.49
CA ASN A 60 12.97 -3.29 -9.68
C ASN A 60 11.95 -2.95 -8.61
N ASP A 61 12.37 -2.97 -7.34
CA ASP A 61 11.45 -2.76 -6.22
C ASP A 61 10.78 -1.39 -6.26
N LEU A 62 11.54 -0.35 -6.59
CA LEU A 62 10.98 0.99 -6.67
C LEU A 62 9.94 1.08 -7.77
N ASP A 63 10.27 0.58 -8.95
CA ASP A 63 9.34 0.60 -10.08
C ASP A 63 8.07 -0.17 -9.75
N ARG A 64 8.23 -1.33 -9.10
CA ARG A 64 7.08 -2.16 -8.75
C ARG A 64 6.17 -1.44 -7.77
N THR A 65 6.75 -0.80 -6.76
CA THR A 65 5.97 -0.09 -5.76
C THR A 65 5.29 1.14 -6.36
N VAL A 66 6.01 1.89 -7.19
CA VAL A 66 5.42 3.05 -7.87
C VAL A 66 4.24 2.61 -8.72
N THR A 67 4.39 1.52 -9.46
CA THR A 67 3.32 1.03 -10.32
C THR A 67 2.11 0.59 -9.50
N LEU A 68 2.35 -0.12 -8.40
CA LEU A 68 1.25 -0.54 -7.54
C LEU A 68 0.51 0.66 -6.97
N ILE A 69 1.24 1.66 -6.47
CA ILE A 69 0.62 2.86 -5.92
C ILE A 69 -0.19 3.58 -6.99
N ALA A 70 0.37 3.70 -8.20
CA ALA A 70 -0.35 4.35 -9.29
C ALA A 70 -1.65 3.62 -9.58
N ASN A 71 -1.59 2.30 -9.69
CA ASN A 71 -2.76 1.50 -10.01
C ASN A 71 -3.87 1.63 -8.96
N LYS A 72 -3.50 1.80 -7.70
CA LYS A 72 -4.47 1.82 -6.61
C LYS A 72 -4.85 3.21 -6.14
N SER A 73 -4.18 4.24 -6.64
CA SER A 73 -4.49 5.63 -6.24
C SER A 73 -5.16 6.42 -7.34
N GLY A 74 -5.11 5.91 -8.57
CA GLY A 74 -5.68 6.63 -9.69
C GLY A 74 -4.74 7.62 -10.34
N PHE A 75 -3.53 7.79 -9.80
CA PHE A 75 -2.51 8.62 -10.46
C PHE A 75 -1.78 7.80 -11.50
N THR A 76 -1.19 8.48 -12.47
CA THR A 76 -0.33 7.80 -13.43
C THR A 76 1.06 7.59 -12.82
N ILE A 77 1.82 6.69 -13.42
CA ILE A 77 3.20 6.46 -12.99
C ILE A 77 4.00 7.76 -13.09
N ASP A 78 3.82 8.50 -14.19
CA ASP A 78 4.54 9.76 -14.37
C ASP A 78 4.20 10.77 -13.28
N GLU A 79 2.93 10.81 -12.87
CA GLU A 79 2.53 11.71 -11.80
C GLU A 79 3.17 11.33 -10.48
N ILE A 80 3.20 10.04 -10.17
CA ILE A 80 3.84 9.56 -8.93
C ILE A 80 5.34 9.91 -8.96
N GLU A 81 5.97 9.76 -10.12
CA GLU A 81 7.41 10.03 -10.24
C GLU A 81 7.74 11.50 -10.04
N ASP A 82 6.77 12.39 -10.23
CA ASP A 82 6.96 13.81 -9.98
C ASP A 82 6.67 14.22 -8.54
N PHE A 83 6.22 13.29 -7.70
CA PHE A 83 5.94 13.61 -6.30
C PHE A 83 7.24 13.90 -5.56
N PRO A 84 7.21 14.81 -4.57
CA PRO A 84 8.36 14.94 -3.67
C PRO A 84 8.68 13.61 -3.03
N THR A 85 9.96 13.35 -2.84
CA THR A 85 10.41 12.06 -2.31
C THR A 85 9.76 11.74 -0.97
N HIS A 86 9.66 12.73 -0.07
CA HIS A 86 9.09 12.44 1.26
C HIS A 86 7.61 12.02 1.17
N ILE A 87 6.88 12.55 0.19
CA ILE A 87 5.50 12.13 -0.03
C ILE A 87 5.47 10.69 -0.50
N TYR A 88 6.32 10.35 -1.48
CA TYR A 88 6.41 8.97 -1.95
C TYR A 88 6.76 8.01 -0.81
N MET A 89 7.72 8.39 0.05
CA MET A 89 8.12 7.52 1.14
C MET A 89 6.97 7.25 2.11
N LYS A 90 6.12 8.25 2.34
CA LYS A 90 4.96 8.04 3.18
C LYS A 90 3.96 7.10 2.51
N LEU A 91 3.77 7.23 1.20
CA LEU A 91 2.88 6.33 0.46
C LEU A 91 3.42 4.90 0.49
N GLN A 92 4.73 4.75 0.33
CA GLN A 92 5.35 3.44 0.41
C GLN A 92 5.09 2.80 1.78
N GLY A 93 5.23 3.57 2.84
CA GLY A 93 4.96 3.07 4.18
C GLY A 93 3.51 2.63 4.36
N LEU A 94 2.59 3.30 3.69
CA LEU A 94 1.18 2.96 3.77
C LEU A 94 0.85 1.67 3.04
N VAL A 95 1.55 1.34 1.95
CA VAL A 95 1.26 0.11 1.22
C VAL A 95 2.02 -1.09 1.76
N GLU A 96 3.05 -0.86 2.57
CA GLU A 96 3.89 -1.94 3.06
C GLU A 96 3.11 -3.03 3.80
N PRO A 97 2.13 -2.70 4.65
CA PRO A 97 1.36 -3.76 5.33
C PRO A 97 0.66 -4.71 4.38
N PHE A 98 0.33 -4.27 3.17
CA PHE A 98 -0.33 -5.11 2.20
C PHE A 98 0.64 -6.07 1.51
N LEU A 99 1.93 -5.83 1.63
CA LEU A 99 2.95 -6.59 0.91
C LEU A 99 3.61 -7.66 1.77
N ARG A 100 3.21 -7.78 3.01
CA ARG A 100 3.79 -8.76 3.94
C ARG A 100 3.00 -10.04 4.04
#